data_7ce3f2ba0b8fab0b8638e9828b64ba63
#
_entry.id   7ce3f2ba0b8fab0b8638e9828b64ba63
#
_cell.length_a   1.000
_cell.length_b   1.000
_cell.length_c   1.000
_cell.angle_alpha   90.00
_cell.angle_beta   90.00
_cell.angle_gamma   90.00
#
_symmetry.space_group_name_H-M   'P 1'
#
loop_
_entity.id
_entity.type
_entity.pdbx_description
1 polymer ?
#
loop_
_entity_poly.entity_id
_entity_poly.type
_entity_poly.pdbx_seq_one_letter_code
_entity_poly.pdbx_strand_id
1 'polypeptide(L)'
;MSPNKTQRIALITGANRGIGLETAQQLARRRFHVVIAGRDERKGRQAAEAIRVGSRKATFLSLDVSSSDSIRNAASQFSTIAAHLDVLINNAAIYPDQGLTILTLPRDRLAQTFQTNTFGPLEVTQAFLPYLRQATAARVINVSSSDGQMEGLSPDVPSYCLSKLALNGLTIMLAEALQADRIAVNSMCPGWVRTDMGGPNAPRSVGEGADTAVWLADEAPHNLTGKFFRNRQEIPW
;
A
#
# COMPACT_ATOMS: atom_id res chain seq x y z
N MET A 1 10.37 27.92 21.45
CA MET A 1 10.66 27.36 20.12
C MET A 1 10.12 25.96 20.10
N SER A 2 9.07 25.68 19.31
CA SER A 2 8.55 24.32 19.16
C SER A 2 9.64 23.44 18.56
N PRO A 3 9.85 22.19 19.06
CA PRO A 3 10.85 21.31 18.49
C PRO A 3 10.56 21.14 17.01
N ASN A 4 11.60 21.28 16.21
CA ASN A 4 11.55 21.12 14.76
C ASN A 4 10.99 19.72 14.45
N LYS A 5 9.67 19.59 14.24
CA LYS A 5 9.05 18.31 13.94
C LYS A 5 9.67 17.79 12.64
N THR A 6 10.53 16.80 12.75
CA THR A 6 11.09 16.10 11.59
C THR A 6 9.97 15.78 10.62
N GLN A 7 10.14 16.12 9.35
CA GLN A 7 9.11 15.90 8.34
C GLN A 7 8.82 14.42 8.19
N ARG A 8 7.58 13.99 8.40
CA ARG A 8 7.16 12.60 8.21
C ARG A 8 7.14 12.23 6.72
N ILE A 9 7.55 11.02 6.42
CA ILE A 9 7.72 10.51 5.07
C ILE A 9 6.82 9.31 4.85
N ALA A 10 6.05 9.33 3.76
CA ALA A 10 5.19 8.21 3.36
C ALA A 10 5.53 7.76 1.93
N LEU A 11 5.84 6.47 1.76
CA LEU A 11 6.02 5.84 0.45
C LEU A 11 4.77 5.04 0.11
N ILE A 12 4.19 5.28 -1.07
CA ILE A 12 2.97 4.63 -1.52
C ILE A 12 3.23 3.96 -2.87
N THR A 13 3.11 2.64 -2.95
CA THR A 13 3.26 1.90 -4.20
C THR A 13 2.01 2.00 -5.07
N GLY A 14 2.18 2.09 -6.39
CA GLY A 14 1.07 2.24 -7.34
C GLY A 14 0.31 3.57 -7.19
N ALA A 15 0.99 4.63 -6.73
CA ALA A 15 0.35 5.89 -6.36
C ALA A 15 0.22 6.91 -7.50
N ASN A 16 0.35 6.49 -8.75
CA ASN A 16 0.18 7.37 -9.92
C ASN A 16 -1.28 7.55 -10.37
N ARG A 17 -2.24 6.84 -9.74
CA ARG A 17 -3.69 6.90 -10.00
C ARG A 17 -4.51 6.30 -8.86
N GLY A 18 -5.83 6.43 -8.93
CA GLY A 18 -6.79 5.75 -8.07
C GLY A 18 -6.58 6.00 -6.59
N ILE A 19 -6.79 4.94 -5.77
CA ILE A 19 -6.70 5.01 -4.31
C ILE A 19 -5.31 5.47 -3.84
N GLY A 20 -4.25 4.95 -4.47
CA GLY A 20 -2.88 5.30 -4.11
C GLY A 20 -2.58 6.79 -4.31
N LEU A 21 -3.01 7.39 -5.42
CA LEU A 21 -2.86 8.83 -5.67
C LEU A 21 -3.66 9.66 -4.67
N GLU A 22 -4.90 9.31 -4.42
CA GLU A 22 -5.74 10.02 -3.45
C GLU A 22 -5.15 9.93 -2.02
N THR A 23 -4.67 8.74 -1.62
CA THR A 23 -3.97 8.55 -0.34
C THR A 23 -2.77 9.48 -0.25
N ALA A 24 -1.94 9.56 -1.30
CA ALA A 24 -0.79 10.44 -1.35
C ALA A 24 -1.20 11.93 -1.25
N GLN A 25 -2.25 12.35 -1.94
CA GLN A 25 -2.77 13.72 -1.87
C GLN A 25 -3.26 14.09 -0.47
N GLN A 26 -4.00 13.17 0.18
CA GLN A 26 -4.49 13.40 1.54
C GLN A 26 -3.34 13.47 2.56
N LEU A 27 -2.33 12.58 2.46
CA LEU A 27 -1.15 12.63 3.33
C LEU A 27 -0.30 13.89 3.10
N ALA A 28 -0.15 14.34 1.85
CA ALA A 28 0.54 15.58 1.54
C ALA A 28 -0.15 16.81 2.15
N ARG A 29 -1.51 16.84 2.18
CA ARG A 29 -2.28 17.88 2.90
C ARG A 29 -2.03 17.84 4.42
N ARG A 30 -1.68 16.69 4.98
CA ARG A 30 -1.30 16.45 6.39
C ARG A 30 0.19 16.64 6.65
N ARG A 31 0.89 17.29 5.73
CA ARG A 31 2.32 17.65 5.79
C ARG A 31 3.29 16.47 5.76
N PHE A 32 2.89 15.32 5.23
CA PHE A 32 3.86 14.30 4.85
C PHE A 32 4.63 14.71 3.60
N HIS A 33 5.91 14.36 3.52
CA HIS A 33 6.59 14.23 2.25
C HIS A 33 6.18 12.89 1.65
N VAL A 34 5.44 12.91 0.54
CA VAL A 34 4.94 11.69 -0.08
C VAL A 34 5.86 11.23 -1.21
N VAL A 35 6.21 9.97 -1.21
CA VAL A 35 6.98 9.32 -2.28
C VAL A 35 6.03 8.49 -3.11
N ILE A 36 5.78 8.95 -4.33
CA ILE A 36 4.95 8.29 -5.34
C ILE A 36 5.78 7.20 -5.99
N ALA A 37 5.55 5.94 -5.62
CA ALA A 37 6.29 4.83 -6.19
C ALA A 37 5.46 4.10 -7.27
N GLY A 38 6.07 3.84 -8.42
CA GLY A 38 5.40 3.19 -9.54
C GLY A 38 6.33 2.96 -10.73
N ARG A 39 5.92 2.08 -11.66
CA ARG A 39 6.72 1.68 -12.82
C ARG A 39 6.63 2.65 -14.03
N ASP A 40 5.54 3.41 -14.12
CA ASP A 40 5.35 4.42 -15.19
C ASP A 40 5.91 5.76 -14.72
N GLU A 41 7.14 6.05 -15.15
CA GLU A 41 7.86 7.26 -14.75
C GLU A 41 7.12 8.54 -15.15
N ARG A 42 6.58 8.59 -16.36
CA ARG A 42 5.86 9.78 -16.86
C ARG A 42 4.64 10.09 -15.99
N LYS A 43 3.78 9.09 -15.76
CA LYS A 43 2.58 9.26 -14.92
C LYS A 43 2.93 9.53 -13.47
N GLY A 44 3.97 8.86 -12.94
CA GLY A 44 4.42 9.06 -11.57
C GLY A 44 4.97 10.48 -11.32
N ARG A 45 5.78 11.01 -12.25
CA ARG A 45 6.27 12.40 -12.16
C ARG A 45 5.13 13.41 -12.28
N GLN A 46 4.18 13.21 -13.17
CA GLN A 46 2.98 14.06 -13.29
C GLN A 46 2.16 14.05 -11.99
N ALA A 47 1.97 12.88 -11.36
CA ALA A 47 1.27 12.76 -10.08
C ALA A 47 2.01 13.51 -8.96
N ALA A 48 3.33 13.37 -8.86
CA ALA A 48 4.14 14.08 -7.88
C ALA A 48 4.07 15.60 -8.08
N GLU A 49 4.15 16.07 -9.32
CA GLU A 49 4.04 17.49 -9.66
C GLU A 49 2.69 18.07 -9.29
N ALA A 50 1.60 17.35 -9.60
CA ALA A 50 0.25 17.77 -9.25
C ALA A 50 0.02 17.89 -7.72
N ILE A 51 0.80 17.17 -6.90
CA ILE A 51 0.74 17.27 -5.44
C ILE A 51 1.55 18.47 -4.92
N ARG A 52 2.62 18.89 -5.61
CA ARG A 52 3.52 19.97 -5.20
C ARG A 52 2.88 21.36 -5.31
N VAL A 53 1.81 21.57 -4.56
CA VAL A 53 1.13 22.88 -4.51
C VAL A 53 1.36 23.50 -3.15
N GLY A 54 1.86 24.75 -3.13
CA GLY A 54 2.22 25.44 -1.90
C GLY A 54 3.41 24.76 -1.21
N SER A 55 3.28 24.45 0.07
CA SER A 55 4.33 23.81 0.89
C SER A 55 4.35 22.28 0.84
N ARG A 56 3.53 21.64 -0.03
CA ARG A 56 3.45 20.18 -0.11
C ARG A 56 4.67 19.60 -0.80
N LYS A 57 5.19 18.50 -0.26
CA LYS A 57 6.35 17.79 -0.82
C LYS A 57 5.93 16.45 -1.39
N ALA A 58 6.31 16.21 -2.64
CA ALA A 58 6.11 14.94 -3.30
C ALA A 58 7.32 14.61 -4.19
N THR A 59 7.74 13.37 -4.20
CA THR A 59 8.85 12.87 -5.03
C THR A 59 8.39 11.59 -5.74
N PHE A 60 8.77 11.42 -6.99
CA PHE A 60 8.58 10.17 -7.71
C PHE A 60 9.78 9.25 -7.47
N LEU A 61 9.50 7.97 -7.28
CA LEU A 61 10.49 6.89 -7.19
C LEU A 61 10.07 5.76 -8.14
N SER A 62 10.95 5.41 -9.08
CA SER A 62 10.69 4.28 -9.99
C SER A 62 10.71 2.97 -9.23
N LEU A 63 9.61 2.22 -9.27
CA LEU A 63 9.45 0.96 -8.56
C LEU A 63 8.42 0.07 -9.26
N ASP A 64 8.85 -1.08 -9.75
CA ASP A 64 7.99 -2.20 -10.13
C ASP A 64 8.02 -3.24 -9.01
N VAL A 65 6.89 -3.40 -8.32
CA VAL A 65 6.74 -4.33 -7.18
C VAL A 65 6.80 -5.80 -7.60
N SER A 66 6.72 -6.10 -8.90
CA SER A 66 6.86 -7.45 -9.44
C SER A 66 8.30 -7.83 -9.80
N SER A 67 9.27 -6.94 -9.58
CA SER A 67 10.69 -7.13 -9.91
C SER A 67 11.58 -6.89 -8.70
N SER A 68 12.23 -7.95 -8.21
CA SER A 68 13.17 -7.86 -7.09
C SER A 68 14.33 -6.90 -7.37
N ASP A 69 14.81 -6.83 -8.63
CA ASP A 69 15.85 -5.87 -9.02
C ASP A 69 15.35 -4.42 -8.93
N SER A 70 14.14 -4.16 -9.41
CA SER A 70 13.51 -2.84 -9.30
C SER A 70 13.32 -2.42 -7.84
N ILE A 71 12.89 -3.35 -6.98
CA ILE A 71 12.71 -3.12 -5.55
C ILE A 71 14.04 -2.76 -4.88
N ARG A 72 15.10 -3.53 -5.14
CA ARG A 72 16.45 -3.24 -4.60
C ARG A 72 16.97 -1.87 -5.06
N ASN A 73 16.83 -1.57 -6.35
CA ASN A 73 17.26 -0.28 -6.92
C ASN A 73 16.47 0.89 -6.32
N ALA A 74 15.16 0.74 -6.15
CA ALA A 74 14.32 1.75 -5.51
C ALA A 74 14.72 1.99 -4.04
N ALA A 75 14.97 0.94 -3.27
CA ALA A 75 15.43 1.07 -1.89
C ALA A 75 16.80 1.78 -1.80
N SER A 76 17.74 1.47 -2.70
CA SER A 76 19.02 2.18 -2.79
C SER A 76 18.84 3.67 -3.13
N GLN A 77 18.01 3.98 -4.13
CA GLN A 77 17.73 5.36 -4.54
C GLN A 77 16.98 6.15 -3.46
N PHE A 78 16.20 5.50 -2.62
CA PHE A 78 15.44 6.17 -1.55
C PHE A 78 16.36 6.90 -0.56
N SER A 79 17.62 6.47 -0.38
CA SER A 79 18.62 7.16 0.44
C SER A 79 18.88 8.61 0.02
N THR A 80 18.67 8.94 -1.26
CA THR A 80 18.78 10.32 -1.76
C THR A 80 17.56 11.19 -1.45
N ILE A 81 16.45 10.56 -1.07
CA ILE A 81 15.18 11.22 -0.75
C ILE A 81 15.08 11.45 0.76
N ALA A 82 15.41 10.43 1.55
CA ALA A 82 15.27 10.47 3.01
C ALA A 82 16.12 9.43 3.73
N ALA A 83 16.44 9.73 5.00
CA ALA A 83 17.16 8.81 5.89
C ALA A 83 16.23 7.84 6.66
N HIS A 84 14.92 8.12 6.72
CA HIS A 84 13.92 7.31 7.41
C HIS A 84 12.62 7.22 6.60
N LEU A 85 11.78 6.27 6.95
CA LEU A 85 10.45 6.07 6.37
C LEU A 85 9.43 5.86 7.49
N ASP A 86 8.48 6.79 7.66
CA ASP A 86 7.46 6.70 8.70
C ASP A 86 6.29 5.80 8.29
N VAL A 87 5.93 5.81 7.00
CA VAL A 87 4.78 5.05 6.50
C VAL A 87 5.10 4.40 5.16
N LEU A 88 4.95 3.08 5.09
CA LEU A 88 4.94 2.32 3.85
C LEU A 88 3.50 1.87 3.56
N ILE A 89 2.98 2.23 2.38
CA ILE A 89 1.67 1.76 1.92
C ILE A 89 1.84 0.88 0.69
N ASN A 90 1.68 -0.42 0.85
CA ASN A 90 1.65 -1.39 -0.22
C ASN A 90 0.26 -1.37 -0.88
N ASN A 91 0.09 -0.49 -1.86
CA ASN A 91 -1.17 -0.29 -2.58
C ASN A 91 -1.15 -0.87 -4.00
N ALA A 92 0.02 -1.02 -4.63
CA ALA A 92 0.11 -1.59 -5.97
C ALA A 92 -0.52 -2.98 -6.03
N ALA A 93 -1.42 -3.19 -6.99
CA ALA A 93 -2.09 -4.47 -7.20
C ALA A 93 -2.55 -4.62 -8.66
N ILE A 94 -2.76 -5.87 -9.06
CA ILE A 94 -3.42 -6.24 -10.32
C ILE A 94 -4.63 -7.13 -10.04
N TYR A 95 -5.57 -7.12 -11.00
CA TYR A 95 -6.82 -7.89 -10.98
C TYR A 95 -7.06 -8.45 -12.38
N PRO A 96 -6.31 -9.49 -12.81
CA PRO A 96 -6.24 -9.89 -14.21
C PRO A 96 -7.19 -11.05 -14.59
N ASP A 97 -7.93 -11.61 -13.66
CA ASP A 97 -8.72 -12.84 -13.82
C ASP A 97 -10.23 -12.63 -13.89
N GLN A 98 -10.66 -11.46 -14.37
CA GLN A 98 -12.07 -11.21 -14.65
C GLN A 98 -12.64 -12.23 -15.64
N GLY A 99 -13.75 -12.87 -15.26
CA GLY A 99 -14.38 -13.92 -16.05
C GLY A 99 -13.73 -15.31 -15.94
N LEU A 100 -12.69 -15.46 -15.12
CA LEU A 100 -12.10 -16.76 -14.77
C LEU A 100 -12.73 -17.30 -13.50
N THR A 101 -12.79 -18.62 -13.40
CA THR A 101 -13.19 -19.31 -12.17
C THR A 101 -12.03 -20.16 -11.64
N ILE A 102 -12.15 -20.65 -10.42
CA ILE A 102 -11.14 -21.57 -9.83
C ILE A 102 -10.88 -22.80 -10.69
N LEU A 103 -11.88 -23.24 -11.48
CA LEU A 103 -11.75 -24.40 -12.35
C LEU A 103 -11.08 -24.09 -13.69
N THR A 104 -11.01 -22.81 -14.08
CA THR A 104 -10.47 -22.37 -15.38
C THR A 104 -9.23 -21.49 -15.25
N LEU A 105 -8.76 -21.21 -14.02
CA LEU A 105 -7.63 -20.34 -13.72
C LEU A 105 -6.31 -20.92 -14.27
N PRO A 106 -5.63 -20.24 -15.20
CA PRO A 106 -4.31 -20.65 -15.66
C PRO A 106 -3.24 -20.39 -14.57
N ARG A 107 -2.27 -21.32 -14.48
CA ARG A 107 -1.20 -21.24 -13.48
C ARG A 107 -0.37 -19.97 -13.57
N ASP A 108 -0.05 -19.51 -14.78
CA ASP A 108 0.71 -18.29 -15.03
C ASP A 108 -0.04 -17.05 -14.54
N ARG A 109 -1.37 -17.02 -14.68
CA ARG A 109 -2.21 -15.94 -14.15
C ARG A 109 -2.16 -15.87 -12.64
N LEU A 110 -2.27 -17.03 -11.97
CA LEU A 110 -2.12 -17.12 -10.52
C LEU A 110 -0.73 -16.63 -10.09
N ALA A 111 0.33 -17.12 -10.73
CA ALA A 111 1.71 -16.73 -10.42
C ALA A 111 1.94 -15.22 -10.60
N GLN A 112 1.47 -14.63 -11.70
CA GLN A 112 1.56 -13.19 -11.96
C GLN A 112 0.87 -12.36 -10.88
N THR A 113 -0.31 -12.80 -10.44
CA THR A 113 -1.09 -12.10 -9.41
C THR A 113 -0.39 -12.17 -8.07
N PHE A 114 0.12 -13.33 -7.67
CA PHE A 114 0.89 -13.48 -6.44
C PHE A 114 2.18 -12.68 -6.46
N GLN A 115 2.90 -12.65 -7.60
CA GLN A 115 4.12 -11.87 -7.71
C GLN A 115 3.89 -10.39 -7.40
N THR A 116 2.77 -9.83 -7.89
CA THR A 116 2.47 -8.40 -7.67
C THR A 116 1.80 -8.14 -6.33
N ASN A 117 0.77 -8.94 -5.97
CA ASN A 117 -0.14 -8.62 -4.87
C ASN A 117 0.33 -9.16 -3.51
N THR A 118 1.24 -10.15 -3.51
CA THR A 118 1.67 -10.86 -2.30
C THR A 118 3.18 -10.76 -2.10
N PHE A 119 3.97 -11.24 -3.06
CA PHE A 119 5.43 -11.22 -2.95
C PHE A 119 5.99 -9.80 -3.04
N GLY A 120 5.42 -8.95 -3.92
CA GLY A 120 5.81 -7.55 -4.02
C GLY A 120 5.71 -6.80 -2.68
N PRO A 121 4.57 -6.77 -1.99
CA PRO A 121 4.46 -6.18 -0.65
C PRO A 121 5.46 -6.72 0.38
N LEU A 122 5.74 -8.02 0.37
CA LEU A 122 6.74 -8.64 1.24
C LEU A 122 8.13 -8.11 0.93
N GLU A 123 8.58 -8.22 -0.33
CA GLU A 123 9.90 -7.81 -0.77
C GLU A 123 10.12 -6.29 -0.60
N VAL A 124 9.12 -5.47 -0.90
CA VAL A 124 9.16 -4.02 -0.66
C VAL A 124 9.32 -3.73 0.84
N THR A 125 8.55 -4.40 1.69
CA THR A 125 8.67 -4.21 3.15
C THR A 125 10.07 -4.58 3.64
N GLN A 126 10.63 -5.70 3.18
CA GLN A 126 11.98 -6.15 3.52
C GLN A 126 13.05 -5.16 3.04
N ALA A 127 12.97 -4.69 1.80
CA ALA A 127 13.94 -3.77 1.22
C ALA A 127 13.93 -2.39 1.89
N PHE A 128 12.78 -1.93 2.34
CA PHE A 128 12.62 -0.64 3.04
C PHE A 128 12.71 -0.74 4.57
N LEU A 129 12.88 -1.95 5.13
CA LEU A 129 13.00 -2.16 6.57
C LEU A 129 14.11 -1.34 7.24
N PRO A 130 15.32 -1.16 6.65
CA PRO A 130 16.34 -0.30 7.23
C PRO A 130 15.87 1.13 7.48
N TYR A 131 15.06 1.69 6.58
CA TYR A 131 14.49 3.05 6.72
C TYR A 131 13.33 3.10 7.70
N LEU A 132 12.48 2.07 7.73
CA LEU A 132 11.40 1.95 8.71
C LEU A 132 11.92 1.90 10.14
N ARG A 133 13.03 1.20 10.37
CA ARG A 133 13.71 1.12 11.68
C ARG A 133 14.29 2.45 12.16
N GLN A 134 14.54 3.41 11.27
CA GLN A 134 15.01 4.75 11.63
C GLN A 134 13.88 5.70 12.04
N ALA A 135 12.64 5.35 11.80
CA ALA A 135 11.49 6.16 12.22
C ALA A 135 11.10 5.85 13.67
N THR A 136 10.60 6.85 14.39
CA THR A 136 10.20 6.68 15.81
C THR A 136 8.97 5.80 15.96
N ALA A 137 8.06 5.81 14.97
CA ALA A 137 6.76 5.11 15.01
C ALA A 137 6.34 4.69 13.60
N ALA A 138 7.14 3.81 12.99
CA ALA A 138 6.91 3.37 11.62
C ALA A 138 5.63 2.53 11.48
N ARG A 139 5.02 2.61 10.30
CA ARG A 139 3.79 1.89 9.95
C ARG A 139 3.89 1.27 8.58
N VAL A 140 3.45 0.03 8.45
CA VAL A 140 3.24 -0.66 7.17
C VAL A 140 1.75 -0.92 7.00
N ILE A 141 1.20 -0.49 5.87
CA ILE A 141 -0.22 -0.65 5.56
C ILE A 141 -0.34 -1.42 4.25
N ASN A 142 -0.93 -2.59 4.32
CA ASN A 142 -1.20 -3.43 3.17
C ASN A 142 -2.63 -3.21 2.68
N VAL A 143 -2.78 -2.69 1.45
CA VAL A 143 -4.11 -2.53 0.84
C VAL A 143 -4.59 -3.88 0.34
N SER A 144 -5.42 -4.52 1.15
CA SER A 144 -6.06 -5.81 0.90
C SER A 144 -7.47 -5.64 0.31
N SER A 145 -8.34 -6.62 0.51
CA SER A 145 -9.73 -6.65 0.08
C SER A 145 -10.55 -7.55 1.00
N SER A 146 -11.86 -7.30 1.09
CA SER A 146 -12.81 -8.27 1.65
C SER A 146 -12.81 -9.60 0.88
N ASP A 147 -12.41 -9.59 -0.40
CA ASP A 147 -12.26 -10.82 -1.20
C ASP A 147 -11.09 -11.70 -0.72
N GLY A 148 -10.25 -11.20 0.18
CA GLY A 148 -9.20 -11.95 0.87
C GLY A 148 -9.60 -12.43 2.26
N GLN A 149 -10.86 -12.33 2.69
CA GLN A 149 -11.36 -12.93 3.93
C GLN A 149 -11.64 -14.40 3.71
N MET A 150 -11.35 -15.26 4.73
CA MET A 150 -11.64 -16.70 4.66
C MET A 150 -13.13 -16.98 4.50
N GLU A 151 -13.96 -16.21 5.20
CA GLU A 151 -15.41 -16.28 5.09
C GLU A 151 -15.89 -15.52 3.86
N GLY A 152 -16.09 -16.04 2.78
CA GLY A 152 -16.59 -15.37 1.57
C GLY A 152 -15.64 -15.40 0.40
N LEU A 153 -14.67 -16.30 0.42
CA LEU A 153 -13.89 -16.60 -0.77
C LEU A 153 -14.84 -17.04 -1.89
N SER A 154 -14.78 -16.34 -3.02
CA SER A 154 -15.56 -16.66 -4.21
C SER A 154 -14.77 -17.57 -5.15
N PRO A 155 -15.41 -18.51 -5.85
CA PRO A 155 -14.79 -19.23 -6.95
C PRO A 155 -14.48 -18.35 -8.15
N ASP A 156 -15.07 -17.16 -8.22
CA ASP A 156 -14.81 -16.15 -9.26
C ASP A 156 -13.60 -15.29 -8.88
N VAL A 157 -12.84 -14.84 -9.88
CA VAL A 157 -11.61 -14.05 -9.72
C VAL A 157 -10.62 -14.63 -8.69
N PRO A 158 -10.33 -15.94 -8.78
CA PRO A 158 -9.68 -16.71 -7.73
C PRO A 158 -8.23 -16.30 -7.47
N SER A 159 -7.48 -15.84 -8.48
CA SER A 159 -6.09 -15.40 -8.26
C SER A 159 -6.03 -14.14 -7.40
N TYR A 160 -6.99 -13.22 -7.59
CA TYR A 160 -7.09 -12.03 -6.77
C TYR A 160 -7.46 -12.38 -5.33
N CYS A 161 -8.54 -13.17 -5.14
CA CYS A 161 -8.99 -13.60 -3.81
C CYS A 161 -7.84 -14.27 -3.04
N LEU A 162 -7.21 -15.29 -3.63
CA LEU A 162 -6.11 -16.01 -2.99
C LEU A 162 -4.90 -15.11 -2.70
N SER A 163 -4.56 -14.17 -3.59
CA SER A 163 -3.46 -13.24 -3.36
C SER A 163 -3.73 -12.27 -2.20
N LYS A 164 -4.97 -11.83 -2.02
CA LYS A 164 -5.35 -10.96 -0.91
C LYS A 164 -5.46 -11.71 0.42
N LEU A 165 -5.91 -12.96 0.40
CA LEU A 165 -5.86 -13.85 1.56
C LEU A 165 -4.40 -14.07 2.02
N ALA A 166 -3.50 -14.38 1.08
CA ALA A 166 -2.09 -14.54 1.40
C ALA A 166 -1.46 -13.24 1.94
N LEU A 167 -1.84 -12.07 1.39
CA LEU A 167 -1.40 -10.76 1.90
C LEU A 167 -1.89 -10.50 3.33
N ASN A 168 -3.10 -10.94 3.68
CA ASN A 168 -3.63 -10.88 5.04
C ASN A 168 -2.79 -11.76 5.99
N GLY A 169 -2.46 -12.99 5.59
CA GLY A 169 -1.56 -13.85 6.35
C GLY A 169 -0.17 -13.24 6.55
N LEU A 170 0.42 -12.66 5.49
CA LEU A 170 1.69 -11.94 5.59
C LEU A 170 1.62 -10.75 6.54
N THR A 171 0.48 -10.05 6.60
CA THR A 171 0.30 -8.92 7.51
C THR A 171 0.40 -9.36 8.97
N ILE A 172 -0.23 -10.49 9.33
CA ILE A 172 -0.15 -11.05 10.69
C ILE A 172 1.30 -11.42 11.04
N MET A 173 1.98 -12.14 10.15
CA MET A 173 3.36 -12.59 10.35
C MET A 173 4.34 -11.41 10.46
N LEU A 174 4.19 -10.38 9.61
CA LEU A 174 5.02 -9.19 9.66
C LEU A 174 4.77 -8.38 10.94
N ALA A 175 3.53 -8.29 11.40
CA ALA A 175 3.19 -7.58 12.64
C ALA A 175 3.87 -8.20 13.85
N GLU A 176 3.90 -9.53 13.93
CA GLU A 176 4.61 -10.27 15.00
C GLU A 176 6.13 -10.10 14.88
N ALA A 177 6.68 -10.32 13.68
CA ALA A 177 8.12 -10.26 13.44
C ALA A 177 8.72 -8.87 13.69
N LEU A 178 7.94 -7.80 13.49
CA LEU A 178 8.39 -6.41 13.61
C LEU A 178 7.98 -5.76 14.96
N GLN A 179 7.42 -6.52 15.89
CA GLN A 179 7.01 -6.02 17.20
C GLN A 179 8.18 -5.42 18.00
N ALA A 180 9.33 -6.09 18.01
CA ALA A 180 10.54 -5.61 18.67
C ALA A 180 11.08 -4.30 18.07
N ASP A 181 10.89 -4.10 16.77
CA ASP A 181 11.23 -2.88 16.06
C ASP A 181 10.20 -1.75 16.28
N ARG A 182 9.10 -2.03 16.97
CA ARG A 182 7.97 -1.10 17.17
C ARG A 182 7.41 -0.57 15.84
N ILE A 183 7.30 -1.43 14.84
CA ILE A 183 6.70 -1.12 13.54
C ILE A 183 5.29 -1.72 13.51
N ALA A 184 4.27 -0.87 13.40
CA ALA A 184 2.89 -1.33 13.30
C ALA A 184 2.59 -1.80 11.88
N VAL A 185 2.04 -3.01 11.72
CA VAL A 185 1.68 -3.58 10.41
C VAL A 185 0.22 -3.97 10.39
N ASN A 186 -0.56 -3.40 9.46
CA ASN A 186 -1.99 -3.65 9.34
C ASN A 186 -2.43 -3.82 7.88
N SER A 187 -3.49 -4.57 7.67
CA SER A 187 -4.23 -4.61 6.41
C SER A 187 -5.43 -3.66 6.43
N MET A 188 -5.84 -3.18 5.25
CA MET A 188 -7.09 -2.47 5.09
C MET A 188 -7.81 -2.88 3.81
N CYS A 189 -9.16 -2.87 3.86
CA CYS A 189 -10.02 -3.03 2.70
C CYS A 189 -10.60 -1.66 2.31
N PRO A 190 -10.38 -1.18 1.08
CA PRO A 190 -10.94 0.09 0.61
C PRO A 190 -12.44 0.00 0.29
N GLY A 191 -13.00 -1.23 0.21
CA GLY A 191 -14.30 -1.50 -0.38
C GLY A 191 -14.27 -1.44 -1.91
N TRP A 192 -15.45 -1.44 -2.55
CA TRP A 192 -15.57 -1.34 -4.00
C TRP A 192 -15.56 0.14 -4.43
N VAL A 193 -14.46 0.57 -5.03
CA VAL A 193 -14.12 1.98 -5.28
C VAL A 193 -14.06 2.29 -6.78
N ARG A 194 -14.61 3.44 -7.20
CA ARG A 194 -14.57 3.92 -8.59
C ARG A 194 -13.13 4.25 -9.02
N THR A 195 -12.48 3.26 -9.61
CA THR A 195 -11.14 3.31 -10.18
C THR A 195 -11.13 2.51 -11.48
N ASP A 196 -10.03 2.54 -12.22
CA ASP A 196 -9.88 1.68 -13.41
C ASP A 196 -10.08 0.19 -13.09
N MET A 197 -9.73 -0.24 -11.87
CA MET A 197 -9.92 -1.62 -11.42
C MET A 197 -11.37 -1.90 -11.01
N GLY A 198 -12.00 -1.00 -10.26
CA GLY A 198 -13.34 -1.19 -9.73
C GLY A 198 -14.47 -0.84 -10.71
N GLY A 199 -14.14 -0.12 -11.78
CA GLY A 199 -15.11 0.33 -12.78
C GLY A 199 -16.00 1.50 -12.33
N PRO A 200 -16.81 2.04 -13.28
CA PRO A 200 -17.62 3.24 -13.02
C PRO A 200 -18.82 3.00 -12.09
N ASN A 201 -19.28 1.75 -11.97
CA ASN A 201 -20.45 1.38 -11.18
C ASN A 201 -20.14 1.17 -9.69
N ALA A 202 -18.87 1.27 -9.29
CA ALA A 202 -18.51 1.14 -7.88
C ALA A 202 -19.16 2.25 -7.04
N PRO A 203 -19.74 1.92 -5.86
CA PRO A 203 -20.48 2.89 -5.06
C PRO A 203 -19.60 3.93 -4.38
N ARG A 204 -18.33 3.56 -4.07
CA ARG A 204 -17.44 4.42 -3.30
C ARG A 204 -16.59 5.33 -4.19
N SER A 205 -16.39 6.55 -3.72
CA SER A 205 -15.39 7.46 -4.29
C SER A 205 -13.95 7.03 -3.92
N VAL A 206 -12.96 7.52 -4.65
CA VAL A 206 -11.54 7.30 -4.31
C VAL A 206 -11.18 7.91 -2.95
N GLY A 207 -11.82 9.02 -2.56
CA GLY A 207 -11.64 9.64 -1.25
C GLY A 207 -12.07 8.73 -0.11
N GLU A 208 -13.25 8.11 -0.22
CA GLU A 208 -13.74 7.12 0.76
C GLU A 208 -12.87 5.85 0.78
N GLY A 209 -12.36 5.43 -0.40
CA GLY A 209 -11.47 4.28 -0.49
C GLY A 209 -10.10 4.51 0.17
N ALA A 210 -9.60 5.74 0.14
CA ALA A 210 -8.32 6.13 0.74
C ALA A 210 -8.40 6.37 2.26
N ASP A 211 -9.58 6.69 2.79
CA ASP A 211 -9.78 7.19 4.16
C ASP A 211 -9.14 6.30 5.24
N THR A 212 -9.38 4.99 5.18
CA THR A 212 -8.82 4.06 6.18
C THR A 212 -7.29 3.97 6.11
N ALA A 213 -6.70 4.02 4.89
CA ALA A 213 -5.25 4.03 4.75
C ALA A 213 -4.64 5.32 5.33
N VAL A 214 -5.27 6.47 5.10
CA VAL A 214 -4.83 7.76 5.64
C VAL A 214 -4.96 7.78 7.16
N TRP A 215 -6.07 7.27 7.71
CA TRP A 215 -6.26 7.16 9.15
C TRP A 215 -5.19 6.25 9.80
N LEU A 216 -4.94 5.07 9.23
CA LEU A 216 -3.89 4.16 9.70
C LEU A 216 -2.50 4.82 9.64
N ALA A 217 -2.23 5.64 8.63
CA ALA A 217 -0.94 6.31 8.44
C ALA A 217 -0.69 7.44 9.45
N ASP A 218 -1.72 8.16 9.86
CA ASP A 218 -1.59 9.43 10.59
C ASP A 218 -2.19 9.42 12.00
N GLU A 219 -3.42 8.93 12.14
CA GLU A 219 -4.25 9.16 13.32
C GLU A 219 -4.41 7.92 14.22
N ALA A 220 -4.37 6.71 13.63
CA ALA A 220 -4.61 5.48 14.36
C ALA A 220 -3.62 5.30 15.52
N PRO A 221 -4.04 4.80 16.70
CA PRO A 221 -3.13 4.46 17.78
C PRO A 221 -2.01 3.52 17.30
N HIS A 222 -0.77 3.79 17.69
CA HIS A 222 0.39 3.04 17.19
C HIS A 222 0.44 1.59 17.69
N ASN A 223 -0.25 1.28 18.78
CA ASN A 223 -0.38 -0.07 19.31
C ASN A 223 -1.35 -0.97 18.51
N LEU A 224 -2.08 -0.40 17.53
CA LEU A 224 -2.88 -1.20 16.60
C LEU A 224 -1.94 -1.83 15.57
N THR A 225 -1.72 -3.14 15.69
CA THR A 225 -0.88 -3.93 14.80
C THR A 225 -1.45 -5.35 14.64
N GLY A 226 -1.22 -5.99 13.51
CA GLY A 226 -1.73 -7.33 13.20
C GLY A 226 -3.25 -7.35 13.03
N LYS A 227 -3.83 -6.29 12.49
CA LYS A 227 -5.28 -6.13 12.36
C LYS A 227 -5.70 -5.82 10.94
N PHE A 228 -6.98 -6.12 10.63
CA PHE A 228 -7.61 -5.82 9.36
C PHE A 228 -8.71 -4.77 9.54
N PHE A 229 -8.70 -3.72 8.73
CA PHE A 229 -9.59 -2.57 8.89
C PHE A 229 -10.40 -2.26 7.63
N ARG A 230 -11.64 -1.80 7.84
CA ARG A 230 -12.48 -1.14 6.82
C ARG A 230 -13.27 -0.02 7.48
N ASN A 231 -13.36 1.14 6.86
CA ASN A 231 -14.05 2.31 7.42
C ASN A 231 -13.55 2.67 8.83
N ARG A 232 -12.23 2.56 9.07
CA ARG A 232 -11.55 2.77 10.37
C ARG A 232 -12.00 1.81 11.47
N GLN A 233 -12.72 0.76 11.15
CA GLN A 233 -13.16 -0.28 12.08
C GLN A 233 -12.45 -1.59 11.81
N GLU A 234 -12.11 -2.32 12.85
CA GLU A 234 -11.55 -3.67 12.72
C GLU A 234 -12.61 -4.61 12.15
N ILE A 235 -12.20 -5.42 11.17
CA ILE A 235 -13.03 -6.46 10.54
C ILE A 235 -12.33 -7.81 10.64
N PRO A 236 -13.04 -8.94 10.55
CA PRO A 236 -12.45 -10.28 10.51
C PRO A 236 -11.46 -10.46 9.36
N TRP A 237 -10.54 -11.41 9.55
CA TRP A 237 -9.58 -11.83 8.54
C TRP A 237 -10.22 -12.68 7.42
#